data_6a77934d72a6b4be476e4dc0e1adbb4a
#
_entry.id   6a77934d72a6b4be476e4dc0e1adbb4a
#
_cell.length_a   1.000
_cell.length_b   1.000
_cell.length_c   1.000
_cell.angle_alpha   90.00
_cell.angle_beta   90.00
_cell.angle_gamma   90.00
#
_symmetry.space_group_name_H-M   'P 1'
#
loop_
_entity.id
_entity.type
_entity.pdbx_description
1 polymer ?
#
loop_
_entity_poly.entity_id
_entity_poly.type
_entity_poly.pdbx_seq_one_letter_code
_entity_poly.pdbx_strand_id
1 'polypeptide(L)'
;MTSDAWSSRRGVLRTYGLMPDGTWRQALDPSRVWLGWNGFVLADRRQQNTSTTPAGSFPLPWAFGTRPDPGTALPYREVDPTDWWPYDPRDPATYNVWQPRRGRASDWRTSWAEDLSSFGRQYRHAVVVGYNLPGGVHRAGGELVASRTSDTRRGGGIFLHVQAREVLDRPTAGCVAMAPRRMTALLRWLDPAAGPMVVMGPRRVIDRM
;
A
#
# COMPACT_ATOMS: atom_id res chain seq x y z
N MET A 1 6.50 0.97 11.49
CA MET A 1 5.10 1.19 11.93
C MET A 1 4.71 0.14 12.95
N THR A 2 4.22 0.56 14.11
CA THR A 2 3.97 -0.37 15.22
C THR A 2 2.58 -0.19 15.81
N SER A 3 2.02 -1.28 16.34
CA SER A 3 0.85 -1.28 17.22
C SER A 3 1.16 -1.98 18.54
N ASP A 4 0.24 -1.91 19.50
CA ASP A 4 0.44 -2.55 20.80
C ASP A 4 0.14 -4.05 20.78
N ALA A 5 -0.78 -4.50 19.93
CA ALA A 5 -1.20 -5.90 19.79
C ALA A 5 -1.51 -6.27 18.34
N TRP A 6 -1.58 -7.56 18.05
CA TRP A 6 -2.00 -8.08 16.75
C TRP A 6 -3.40 -7.61 16.33
N SER A 7 -4.34 -7.54 17.28
CA SER A 7 -5.72 -7.10 17.04
C SER A 7 -5.92 -5.59 17.01
N SER A 8 -4.86 -4.80 17.22
CA SER A 8 -4.97 -3.33 17.22
C SER A 8 -5.35 -2.80 15.85
N ARG A 9 -6.38 -1.96 15.81
CA ARG A 9 -6.85 -1.25 14.61
C ARG A 9 -6.15 0.08 14.40
N ARG A 10 -5.30 0.49 15.33
CA ARG A 10 -4.52 1.73 15.33
C ARG A 10 -3.06 1.42 15.56
N GLY A 11 -2.22 2.26 15.00
CA GLY A 11 -0.78 2.19 15.19
C GLY A 11 -0.13 3.56 15.13
N VAL A 12 1.19 3.54 15.20
CA VAL A 12 2.04 4.73 15.05
C VAL A 12 3.06 4.46 13.96
N LEU A 13 3.04 5.31 12.93
CA LEU A 13 4.11 5.39 11.93
C LEU A 13 5.21 6.32 12.47
N ARG A 14 6.44 5.83 12.47
CA ARG A 14 7.67 6.60 12.66
C ARG A 14 8.53 6.46 11.43
N THR A 15 9.20 7.53 11.04
CA THR A 15 10.13 7.57 9.90
C THR A 15 11.54 7.76 10.42
N TYR A 16 12.47 7.04 9.82
CA TYR A 16 13.89 7.13 10.17
C TYR A 16 14.71 7.21 8.87
N GLY A 17 15.67 8.11 8.84
CA GLY A 17 16.68 8.19 7.81
C GLY A 17 18.01 7.64 8.33
N LEU A 18 18.71 6.88 7.50
CA LEU A 18 20.09 6.45 7.77
C LEU A 18 21.00 7.64 7.49
N MET A 19 21.77 8.03 8.49
CA MET A 19 22.72 9.13 8.39
C MET A 19 24.08 8.63 7.85
N PRO A 20 24.94 9.53 7.33
CA PRO A 20 26.27 9.14 6.85
C PRO A 20 27.17 8.46 7.92
N ASP A 21 26.90 8.73 9.19
CA ASP A 21 27.59 8.11 10.32
C ASP A 21 27.06 6.70 10.67
N GLY A 22 26.12 6.17 9.86
CA GLY A 22 25.49 4.87 10.10
C GLY A 22 24.39 4.85 11.15
N THR A 23 24.05 5.99 11.74
CA THR A 23 22.98 6.07 12.75
C THR A 23 21.62 6.30 12.11
N TRP A 24 20.57 5.77 12.73
CA TRP A 24 19.18 6.03 12.33
C TRP A 24 18.62 7.20 13.12
N ARG A 25 18.13 8.23 12.42
CA ARG A 25 17.49 9.40 13.04
C ARG A 25 16.05 9.54 12.59
N GLN A 26 15.17 9.88 13.52
CA GLN A 26 13.77 10.19 13.20
C GLN A 26 13.71 11.40 12.28
N ALA A 27 13.01 11.25 11.14
CA ALA A 27 12.94 12.29 10.10
C ALA A 27 11.68 13.16 10.25
N LEU A 28 10.52 12.53 10.45
CA LEU A 28 9.24 13.25 10.59
C LEU A 28 8.62 12.94 11.96
N ASP A 29 7.75 13.83 12.41
CA ASP A 29 6.96 13.57 13.63
C ASP A 29 6.15 12.28 13.51
N PRO A 30 6.01 11.50 14.57
CA PRO A 30 5.18 10.32 14.58
C PRO A 30 3.75 10.63 14.16
N SER A 31 3.17 9.72 13.37
CA SER A 31 1.80 9.83 12.88
C SER A 31 0.94 8.68 13.39
N ARG A 32 -0.23 9.00 13.93
CA ARG A 32 -1.26 8.00 14.18
C ARG A 32 -1.75 7.46 12.84
N VAL A 33 -1.98 6.14 12.77
CA VAL A 33 -2.47 5.46 11.59
C VAL A 33 -3.60 4.50 11.95
N TRP A 34 -4.47 4.27 10.98
CA TRP A 34 -5.46 3.21 11.02
C TRP A 34 -4.94 2.00 10.25
N LEU A 35 -5.19 0.83 10.80
CA LEU A 35 -4.82 -0.48 10.26
C LEU A 35 -6.08 -1.22 9.78
N GLY A 36 -5.90 -2.41 9.29
CA GLY A 36 -6.99 -3.31 8.96
C GLY A 36 -7.95 -3.51 10.13
N TRP A 37 -9.23 -3.72 9.82
CA TRP A 37 -10.29 -3.92 10.81
C TRP A 37 -9.96 -5.04 11.82
N ASN A 38 -9.25 -6.05 11.37
CA ASN A 38 -8.82 -7.19 12.20
C ASN A 38 -7.32 -7.10 12.60
N GLY A 39 -6.73 -5.90 12.53
CA GLY A 39 -5.36 -5.64 12.95
C GLY A 39 -4.31 -6.24 12.03
N PHE A 40 -3.21 -6.72 12.60
CA PHE A 40 -2.11 -7.34 11.87
C PHE A 40 -2.24 -8.87 11.76
N VAL A 41 -1.65 -9.42 10.72
CA VAL A 41 -1.35 -10.85 10.56
C VAL A 41 0.02 -10.99 9.91
N LEU A 42 0.75 -12.07 10.16
CA LEU A 42 2.02 -12.34 9.46
C LEU A 42 1.79 -12.33 7.94
N ALA A 43 2.72 -11.73 7.19
CA ALA A 43 2.59 -11.55 5.76
C ALA A 43 2.37 -12.87 4.99
N ASP A 44 3.03 -13.94 5.41
CA ASP A 44 2.91 -15.28 4.82
C ASP A 44 1.59 -15.98 5.13
N ARG A 45 0.85 -15.52 6.15
CA ARG A 45 -0.45 -16.06 6.60
C ARG A 45 -1.65 -15.20 6.19
N ARG A 46 -1.40 -14.01 5.62
CA ARG A 46 -2.48 -13.13 5.20
C ARG A 46 -3.26 -13.76 4.04
N GLN A 47 -4.57 -13.56 4.08
CA GLN A 47 -5.49 -13.93 3.00
C GLN A 47 -6.28 -12.70 2.54
N GLN A 48 -6.78 -12.72 1.30
CA GLN A 48 -7.65 -11.67 0.77
C GLN A 48 -8.97 -11.63 1.55
N ASN A 49 -9.58 -10.46 1.66
CA ASN A 49 -10.87 -10.22 2.33
C ASN A 49 -10.89 -10.50 3.85
N THR A 50 -9.74 -10.66 4.50
CA THR A 50 -9.65 -10.83 5.96
C THR A 50 -9.61 -9.52 6.73
N SER A 51 -9.56 -8.38 6.04
CA SER A 51 -9.40 -7.05 6.63
C SER A 51 -8.21 -6.95 7.59
N THR A 52 -7.12 -7.65 7.28
CA THR A 52 -5.88 -7.64 8.06
C THR A 52 -4.77 -6.89 7.33
N THR A 53 -3.95 -6.14 8.06
CA THR A 53 -2.72 -5.53 7.55
C THR A 53 -1.57 -6.54 7.64
N PRO A 54 -0.77 -6.76 6.59
CA PRO A 54 0.35 -7.68 6.66
C PRO A 54 1.45 -7.15 7.59
N ALA A 55 1.96 -8.00 8.47
CA ALA A 55 3.14 -7.72 9.29
C ALA A 55 4.39 -8.27 8.61
N GLY A 56 5.41 -7.44 8.50
CA GLY A 56 6.67 -7.75 7.82
C GLY A 56 7.41 -6.49 7.37
N SER A 57 8.42 -6.66 6.55
CA SER A 57 9.22 -5.60 5.92
C SER A 57 8.96 -5.56 4.42
N PHE A 58 8.60 -4.40 3.87
CA PHE A 58 8.17 -4.24 2.48
C PHE A 58 8.77 -2.99 1.85
N PRO A 59 9.21 -3.02 0.59
CA PRO A 59 9.60 -1.83 -0.14
C PRO A 59 8.40 -0.90 -0.39
N LEU A 60 8.70 0.38 -0.62
CA LEU A 60 7.77 1.40 -1.06
C LEU A 60 8.15 1.84 -2.49
N PRO A 61 7.78 1.08 -3.53
CA PRO A 61 8.37 1.21 -4.85
C PRO A 61 7.87 2.42 -5.66
N TRP A 62 6.63 2.85 -5.47
CA TRP A 62 6.01 3.94 -6.21
C TRP A 62 4.74 4.44 -5.52
N ALA A 63 4.27 5.60 -5.97
CA ALA A 63 3.12 6.29 -5.43
C ALA A 63 2.07 6.58 -6.50
N PHE A 64 0.84 6.85 -6.08
CA PHE A 64 -0.24 7.23 -6.97
C PHE A 64 -1.25 8.15 -6.27
N GLY A 65 -2.17 8.72 -7.04
CA GLY A 65 -3.28 9.46 -6.45
C GLY A 65 -4.27 10.00 -7.45
N THR A 66 -5.46 10.35 -6.96
CA THR A 66 -6.51 11.06 -7.71
C THR A 66 -6.26 12.58 -7.76
N ARG A 67 -5.12 13.03 -7.26
CA ARG A 67 -4.62 14.42 -7.33
C ARG A 67 -3.21 14.42 -7.91
N PRO A 68 -2.80 15.54 -8.49
CA PRO A 68 -1.44 15.70 -8.99
C PRO A 68 -0.38 15.35 -7.94
N ASP A 69 0.81 15.02 -8.43
CA ASP A 69 1.96 14.74 -7.59
C ASP A 69 2.18 15.85 -6.55
N PRO A 70 2.23 15.50 -5.25
CA PRO A 70 2.46 16.48 -4.19
C PRO A 70 3.92 16.93 -4.08
N GLY A 71 4.80 16.57 -5.01
CA GLY A 71 6.24 16.79 -5.00
C GLY A 71 7.01 15.63 -4.37
N THR A 72 6.66 14.37 -4.73
CA THR A 72 7.42 13.17 -4.33
C THR A 72 8.56 12.89 -5.31
N ALA A 73 9.67 12.31 -4.81
CA ALA A 73 10.72 11.77 -5.67
C ALA A 73 10.42 10.34 -6.15
N LEU A 74 9.45 9.65 -5.52
CA LEU A 74 9.00 8.33 -6.00
C LEU A 74 8.36 8.44 -7.39
N PRO A 75 8.48 7.41 -8.25
CA PRO A 75 7.62 7.32 -9.42
C PRO A 75 6.17 7.51 -9.03
N TYR A 76 5.50 8.50 -9.64
CA TYR A 76 4.12 8.85 -9.32
C TYR A 76 3.20 8.60 -10.52
N ARG A 77 2.03 8.04 -10.25
CA ARG A 77 1.00 7.82 -11.25
C ARG A 77 -0.30 8.51 -10.84
N GLU A 78 -0.78 9.45 -11.66
CA GLU A 78 -2.10 10.04 -11.47
C GLU A 78 -3.17 9.04 -11.91
N VAL A 79 -4.23 8.91 -11.10
CA VAL A 79 -5.33 7.97 -11.35
C VAL A 79 -6.22 8.53 -12.46
N ASP A 80 -6.37 7.76 -13.53
CA ASP A 80 -7.37 7.95 -14.57
C ASP A 80 -8.72 7.33 -14.13
N PRO A 81 -9.88 7.86 -14.54
CA PRO A 81 -11.19 7.28 -14.23
C PRO A 81 -11.40 5.82 -14.66
N THR A 82 -10.50 5.29 -15.48
CA THR A 82 -10.54 3.89 -15.95
C THR A 82 -9.52 2.98 -15.27
N ASP A 83 -8.82 3.47 -14.25
CA ASP A 83 -7.76 2.71 -13.55
C ASP A 83 -8.32 1.79 -12.48
N TRP A 84 -7.86 0.55 -12.49
CA TRP A 84 -8.29 -0.53 -11.60
C TRP A 84 -7.10 -1.23 -10.94
N TRP A 85 -7.38 -1.85 -9.79
CA TRP A 85 -6.45 -2.74 -9.11
C TRP A 85 -7.11 -4.09 -8.86
N PRO A 86 -6.95 -5.07 -9.78
CA PRO A 86 -7.56 -6.39 -9.64
C PRO A 86 -6.83 -7.28 -8.63
N TYR A 87 -7.62 -8.11 -7.96
CA TYR A 87 -7.17 -9.18 -7.07
C TYR A 87 -8.07 -10.42 -7.21
N ASP A 88 -8.52 -10.71 -8.44
CA ASP A 88 -9.30 -11.91 -8.76
C ASP A 88 -8.34 -13.12 -8.94
N PRO A 89 -8.46 -14.17 -8.09
CA PRO A 89 -7.57 -15.32 -8.20
C PRO A 89 -7.75 -16.14 -9.49
N ARG A 90 -8.81 -15.88 -10.27
CA ARG A 90 -9.03 -16.51 -11.58
C ARG A 90 -8.15 -15.93 -12.67
N ASP A 91 -7.60 -14.74 -12.44
CA ASP A 91 -6.67 -14.10 -13.37
C ASP A 91 -5.34 -13.78 -12.68
N PRO A 92 -4.47 -14.78 -12.49
CA PRO A 92 -3.18 -14.59 -11.82
C PRO A 92 -2.25 -13.60 -12.54
N ALA A 93 -2.39 -13.44 -13.86
CA ALA A 93 -1.51 -12.57 -14.63
C ALA A 93 -1.73 -11.08 -14.33
N THR A 94 -2.95 -10.68 -14.03
CA THR A 94 -3.29 -9.29 -13.63
C THR A 94 -3.42 -9.11 -12.13
N TYR A 95 -3.34 -10.18 -11.35
CA TYR A 95 -3.52 -10.16 -9.91
C TYR A 95 -2.50 -9.25 -9.23
N ASN A 96 -2.99 -8.27 -8.45
CA ASN A 96 -2.16 -7.30 -7.72
C ASN A 96 -1.29 -6.43 -8.65
N VAL A 97 -1.78 -6.17 -9.88
CA VAL A 97 -1.16 -5.32 -10.89
C VAL A 97 -2.08 -4.14 -11.20
N TRP A 98 -1.55 -2.92 -11.25
CA TRP A 98 -2.29 -1.78 -11.76
C TRP A 98 -2.76 -2.02 -13.20
N GLN A 99 -4.04 -1.75 -13.48
CA GLN A 99 -4.60 -1.80 -14.82
C GLN A 99 -5.03 -0.39 -15.26
N PRO A 100 -4.35 0.23 -16.24
CA PRO A 100 -4.63 1.61 -16.66
C PRO A 100 -5.94 1.75 -17.44
N ARG A 101 -6.49 0.64 -17.89
CA ARG A 101 -7.82 0.51 -18.51
C ARG A 101 -8.25 -0.94 -18.39
N ARG A 102 -9.55 -1.16 -18.23
CA ARG A 102 -10.08 -2.50 -18.33
C ARG A 102 -9.95 -2.96 -19.79
N GLY A 103 -9.07 -3.89 -20.07
CA GLY A 103 -8.93 -4.53 -21.38
C GLY A 103 -10.15 -5.41 -21.71
N ARG A 104 -10.44 -5.63 -22.99
CA ARG A 104 -11.49 -6.56 -23.41
C ARG A 104 -11.13 -8.03 -23.16
N ALA A 105 -9.85 -8.30 -22.86
CA ALA A 105 -9.32 -9.64 -22.68
C ALA A 105 -9.20 -10.05 -21.21
N SER A 106 -9.53 -9.16 -20.25
CA SER A 106 -9.36 -9.48 -18.84
C SER A 106 -10.45 -10.41 -18.34
N ASP A 107 -10.03 -11.49 -17.68
CA ASP A 107 -10.92 -12.48 -17.07
C ASP A 107 -11.30 -12.12 -15.63
N TRP A 108 -10.67 -11.07 -15.04
CA TRP A 108 -10.97 -10.67 -13.66
C TRP A 108 -12.35 -9.99 -13.53
N ARG A 109 -13.01 -10.28 -12.42
CA ARG A 109 -14.32 -9.72 -12.07
C ARG A 109 -14.15 -8.35 -11.41
N THR A 110 -15.02 -7.38 -11.76
CA THR A 110 -15.04 -6.06 -11.10
C THR A 110 -15.31 -6.12 -9.61
N SER A 111 -16.07 -7.11 -9.13
CA SER A 111 -16.29 -7.35 -7.71
C SER A 111 -15.02 -7.81 -6.96
N TRP A 112 -13.96 -8.16 -7.70
CA TRP A 112 -12.64 -8.55 -7.20
C TRP A 112 -11.57 -7.57 -7.69
N ALA A 113 -11.92 -6.31 -7.80
CA ALA A 113 -10.99 -5.24 -8.16
C ALA A 113 -11.42 -3.93 -7.50
N GLU A 114 -10.47 -3.06 -7.23
CA GLU A 114 -10.73 -1.70 -6.80
C GLU A 114 -10.76 -0.77 -8.01
N ASP A 115 -11.86 -0.07 -8.22
CA ASP A 115 -11.91 1.12 -9.06
C ASP A 115 -11.19 2.24 -8.32
N LEU A 116 -9.96 2.54 -8.73
CA LEU A 116 -9.11 3.48 -8.01
C LEU A 116 -9.67 4.91 -8.01
N SER A 117 -10.42 5.28 -9.03
CA SER A 117 -11.03 6.60 -9.15
C SER A 117 -12.19 6.81 -8.17
N SER A 118 -12.90 5.75 -7.81
CA SER A 118 -14.05 5.80 -6.90
C SER A 118 -13.66 6.14 -5.44
N PHE A 119 -12.38 5.97 -5.07
CA PHE A 119 -11.83 6.29 -3.76
C PHE A 119 -11.17 7.68 -3.70
N GLY A 120 -11.70 8.67 -4.41
CA GLY A 120 -11.09 9.97 -4.64
C GLY A 120 -10.52 10.69 -3.41
N ARG A 121 -11.13 10.53 -2.22
CA ARG A 121 -10.60 11.09 -0.99
C ARG A 121 -9.49 10.24 -0.38
N GLN A 122 -9.69 8.93 -0.31
CA GLN A 122 -8.75 7.99 0.30
C GLN A 122 -7.49 7.88 -0.56
N TYR A 123 -7.66 7.79 -1.86
CA TYR A 123 -6.57 7.73 -2.84
C TYR A 123 -6.21 9.09 -3.42
N ARG A 124 -6.56 10.19 -2.72
CA ARG A 124 -6.00 11.52 -3.05
C ARG A 124 -4.49 11.45 -3.26
N HIS A 125 -3.79 10.75 -2.38
CA HIS A 125 -2.38 10.38 -2.46
C HIS A 125 -2.19 9.05 -1.76
N ALA A 126 -1.44 8.14 -2.36
CA ALA A 126 -1.16 6.83 -1.82
C ALA A 126 0.25 6.35 -2.20
N VAL A 127 0.82 5.45 -1.39
CA VAL A 127 2.07 4.73 -1.69
C VAL A 127 1.77 3.24 -1.70
N VAL A 128 2.23 2.55 -2.71
CA VAL A 128 2.13 1.09 -2.80
C VAL A 128 3.08 0.46 -1.79
N VAL A 129 2.55 -0.44 -0.98
CA VAL A 129 3.35 -1.33 -0.14
C VAL A 129 3.71 -2.56 -0.95
N GLY A 130 5.00 -2.88 -1.04
CA GLY A 130 5.52 -3.99 -1.83
C GLY A 130 5.17 -5.37 -1.28
N TYR A 131 3.97 -5.52 -0.73
CA TYR A 131 3.43 -6.78 -0.24
C TYR A 131 2.86 -7.61 -1.40
N ASN A 132 3.35 -8.83 -1.56
CA ASN A 132 2.87 -9.78 -2.57
C ASN A 132 2.76 -9.18 -3.98
N LEU A 133 3.65 -8.25 -4.33
CA LEU A 133 3.69 -7.69 -5.67
C LEU A 133 4.25 -8.71 -6.66
N PRO A 134 3.70 -8.73 -7.87
CA PRO A 134 4.22 -9.58 -8.95
C PRO A 134 5.53 -9.03 -9.51
N GLY A 135 6.23 -9.84 -10.29
CA GLY A 135 7.44 -9.43 -10.99
C GLY A 135 7.32 -9.52 -12.51
N GLY A 136 8.20 -8.79 -13.21
CA GLY A 136 8.22 -8.81 -14.67
C GLY A 136 6.94 -8.31 -15.31
N VAL A 137 6.38 -7.22 -14.76
CA VAL A 137 5.15 -6.60 -15.29
C VAL A 137 5.45 -5.96 -16.64
N HIS A 138 4.68 -6.30 -17.66
CA HIS A 138 4.81 -5.80 -19.01
C HIS A 138 3.44 -5.64 -19.67
N ARG A 139 3.37 -4.97 -20.80
CA ARG A 139 2.12 -4.77 -21.54
C ARG A 139 1.89 -5.94 -22.51
N ALA A 140 0.69 -6.52 -22.43
CA ALA A 140 0.22 -7.54 -23.37
C ALA A 140 -1.28 -7.36 -23.63
N GLY A 141 -1.70 -7.36 -24.90
CA GLY A 141 -3.13 -7.24 -25.28
C GLY A 141 -3.85 -5.98 -24.76
N GLY A 142 -3.11 -4.91 -24.43
CA GLY A 142 -3.68 -3.68 -23.85
C GLY A 142 -3.69 -3.64 -22.32
N GLU A 143 -3.35 -4.74 -21.67
CA GLU A 143 -3.26 -4.87 -20.21
C GLU A 143 -1.82 -4.88 -19.70
N LEU A 144 -1.65 -4.69 -18.39
CA LEU A 144 -0.40 -4.94 -17.69
C LEU A 144 -0.47 -6.33 -17.06
N VAL A 145 0.39 -7.23 -17.50
CA VAL A 145 0.44 -8.61 -17.02
C VAL A 145 1.79 -8.93 -16.40
N ALA A 146 1.79 -9.85 -15.46
CA ALA A 146 2.99 -10.28 -14.74
C ALA A 146 3.53 -11.60 -15.32
N SER A 147 4.83 -11.66 -15.61
CA SER A 147 5.50 -12.92 -15.95
C SER A 147 5.80 -13.79 -14.72
N ARG A 148 5.91 -13.18 -13.54
CA ARG A 148 5.98 -13.84 -12.24
C ARG A 148 4.80 -13.37 -11.40
N THR A 149 3.77 -14.18 -11.32
CA THR A 149 2.51 -13.82 -10.67
C THR A 149 2.64 -13.74 -9.14
N SER A 150 1.78 -12.94 -8.53
CA SER A 150 1.59 -12.93 -7.08
C SER A 150 0.99 -14.25 -6.58
N ASP A 151 1.15 -14.57 -5.31
CA ASP A 151 0.37 -15.65 -4.67
C ASP A 151 -1.08 -15.16 -4.48
N THR A 152 -1.99 -15.65 -5.30
CA THR A 152 -3.40 -15.25 -5.29
C THR A 152 -4.16 -15.58 -3.99
N ARG A 153 -3.60 -16.44 -3.13
CA ARG A 153 -4.16 -16.77 -1.82
C ARG A 153 -3.88 -15.71 -0.77
N ARG A 154 -2.76 -14.98 -0.91
CA ARG A 154 -2.30 -14.00 0.10
C ARG A 154 -2.99 -12.64 0.00
N GLY A 155 -3.65 -12.37 -1.10
CA GLY A 155 -4.26 -11.08 -1.36
C GLY A 155 -3.25 -10.01 -1.84
N GLY A 156 -3.77 -8.84 -2.18
CA GLY A 156 -3.02 -7.71 -2.72
C GLY A 156 -3.67 -6.37 -2.36
N GLY A 157 -3.29 -5.31 -3.08
CA GLY A 157 -3.87 -3.98 -2.91
C GLY A 157 -3.59 -3.38 -1.53
N ILE A 158 -2.35 -3.50 -1.01
CA ILE A 158 -1.96 -2.88 0.26
C ILE A 158 -1.26 -1.55 0.01
N PHE A 159 -1.87 -0.48 0.51
CA PHE A 159 -1.40 0.88 0.33
C PHE A 159 -1.27 1.63 1.66
N LEU A 160 -0.34 2.58 1.72
CA LEU A 160 -0.42 3.70 2.65
C LEU A 160 -1.25 4.78 1.96
N HIS A 161 -2.31 5.28 2.56
CA HIS A 161 -3.20 6.25 1.93
C HIS A 161 -3.81 7.26 2.90
N VAL A 162 -4.54 8.24 2.37
CA VAL A 162 -5.24 9.23 3.18
C VAL A 162 -6.46 8.60 3.85
N GLN A 163 -6.74 8.98 5.07
CA GLN A 163 -7.95 8.54 5.78
C GLN A 163 -9.24 9.03 5.11
N ALA A 164 -10.31 8.23 5.23
CA ALA A 164 -11.57 8.49 4.53
C ALA A 164 -12.30 9.74 5.04
N ARG A 165 -12.13 10.10 6.32
CA ARG A 165 -12.79 11.25 6.97
C ARG A 165 -11.79 12.04 7.81
N GLU A 166 -12.06 13.32 8.05
CA GLU A 166 -11.14 14.19 8.80
C GLU A 166 -11.18 13.95 10.30
N VAL A 167 -12.33 13.64 10.87
CA VAL A 167 -12.55 13.65 12.32
C VAL A 167 -12.81 12.26 12.90
N LEU A 168 -13.56 11.41 12.21
CA LEU A 168 -13.90 10.06 12.68
C LEU A 168 -13.46 9.06 11.63
N ASP A 169 -12.36 8.43 11.91
CA ASP A 169 -11.80 7.52 10.97
C ASP A 169 -12.05 6.07 11.33
N ARG A 170 -12.03 5.24 10.31
CA ARG A 170 -12.34 3.82 10.40
C ARG A 170 -11.11 3.01 10.09
N PRO A 171 -10.98 1.83 10.70
CA PRO A 171 -10.06 0.81 10.21
C PRO A 171 -10.32 0.50 8.74
N THR A 172 -9.30 0.00 8.07
CA THR A 172 -9.30 -0.28 6.64
C THR A 172 -9.62 -1.74 6.33
N ALA A 173 -9.69 -2.09 5.04
CA ALA A 173 -9.74 -3.49 4.59
C ALA A 173 -8.37 -4.21 4.62
N GLY A 174 -7.32 -3.52 5.11
CA GLY A 174 -5.95 -4.06 5.20
C GLY A 174 -4.86 -3.03 4.93
N CYS A 175 -5.19 -1.95 4.23
CA CYS A 175 -4.31 -0.80 4.01
C CYS A 175 -3.96 -0.07 5.31
N VAL A 176 -3.12 0.95 5.20
CA VAL A 176 -2.78 1.84 6.30
C VAL A 176 -3.22 3.25 5.96
N ALA A 177 -4.13 3.81 6.76
CA ALA A 177 -4.65 5.15 6.54
C ALA A 177 -4.08 6.16 7.54
N MET A 178 -3.79 7.37 7.06
CA MET A 178 -3.27 8.47 7.87
C MET A 178 -3.86 9.83 7.48
N ALA A 179 -3.63 10.83 8.33
CA ALA A 179 -4.08 12.19 8.06
C ALA A 179 -3.47 12.76 6.76
N PRO A 180 -4.23 13.58 5.98
CA PRO A 180 -3.77 14.10 4.68
C PRO A 180 -2.41 14.79 4.74
N ARG A 181 -2.20 15.66 5.73
CA ARG A 181 -0.93 16.38 5.90
C ARG A 181 0.26 15.44 6.14
N ARG A 182 0.03 14.35 6.89
CA ARG A 182 1.08 13.35 7.16
C ARG A 182 1.40 12.52 5.93
N MET A 183 0.40 12.20 5.12
CA MET A 183 0.59 11.50 3.84
C MET A 183 1.41 12.36 2.86
N THR A 184 1.09 13.65 2.73
CA THR A 184 1.85 14.58 1.89
C THR A 184 3.30 14.74 2.39
N ALA A 185 3.51 14.89 3.70
CA ALA A 185 4.84 14.99 4.28
C ALA A 185 5.67 13.71 4.05
N LEU A 186 5.03 12.54 4.20
CA LEU A 186 5.67 11.25 3.92
C LEU A 186 6.11 11.15 2.46
N LEU A 187 5.23 11.47 1.51
CA LEU A 187 5.54 11.42 0.08
C LEU A 187 6.71 12.31 -0.31
N ARG A 188 6.75 13.54 0.20
CA ARG A 188 7.84 14.48 -0.06
C ARG A 188 9.18 14.07 0.55
N TRP A 189 9.13 13.25 1.59
CA TRP A 189 10.34 12.76 2.26
C TRP A 189 10.88 11.48 1.63
N LEU A 190 10.03 10.64 1.02
CA LEU A 190 10.44 9.38 0.41
C LEU A 190 11.32 9.62 -0.80
N ASP A 191 12.51 9.01 -0.78
CA ASP A 191 13.49 9.05 -1.87
C ASP A 191 13.74 7.62 -2.39
N PRO A 192 13.47 7.33 -3.67
CA PRO A 192 13.70 6.01 -4.24
C PRO A 192 15.19 5.61 -4.22
N ALA A 193 16.12 6.58 -4.27
CA ALA A 193 17.55 6.29 -4.20
C ALA A 193 17.98 5.75 -2.83
N ALA A 194 17.23 6.06 -1.77
CA ALA A 194 17.46 5.52 -0.44
C ALA A 194 16.85 4.12 -0.21
N GLY A 195 16.18 3.54 -1.21
CA GLY A 195 15.54 2.22 -1.09
C GLY A 195 14.49 2.18 0.03
N PRO A 196 13.45 3.03 0.01
CA PRO A 196 12.55 3.18 1.13
C PRO A 196 11.79 1.89 1.45
N MET A 197 11.77 1.54 2.73
CA MET A 197 11.12 0.35 3.26
C MET A 197 10.12 0.73 4.35
N VAL A 198 9.06 -0.04 4.49
CA VAL A 198 8.18 0.00 5.66
C VAL A 198 8.25 -1.31 6.42
N VAL A 199 8.52 -1.23 7.72
CA VAL A 199 8.43 -2.35 8.65
C VAL A 199 7.14 -2.18 9.45
N MET A 200 6.28 -3.21 9.44
CA MET A 200 4.94 -3.15 10.02
C MET A 200 4.69 -4.35 10.93
N GLY A 201 4.13 -4.12 12.11
CA GLY A 201 3.71 -5.19 13.02
C GLY A 201 3.51 -4.73 14.46
N PRO A 202 3.11 -5.63 15.37
CA PRO A 202 3.12 -5.34 16.79
C PRO A 202 4.53 -5.00 17.29
N ARG A 203 4.65 -3.99 18.15
CA ARG A 203 5.93 -3.51 18.66
C ARG A 203 6.83 -4.65 19.17
N ARG A 204 6.27 -5.53 20.00
CA ARG A 204 7.02 -6.67 20.57
C ARG A 204 7.63 -7.62 19.54
N VAL A 205 7.11 -7.63 18.31
CA VAL A 205 7.65 -8.43 17.21
C VAL A 205 8.72 -7.66 16.47
N ILE A 206 8.45 -6.37 16.17
CA ILE A 206 9.40 -5.51 15.44
C ILE A 206 10.69 -5.29 16.24
N ASP A 207 10.59 -5.09 17.56
CA ASP A 207 11.76 -4.86 18.43
C ASP A 207 12.68 -6.08 18.56
N ARG A 208 12.30 -7.23 17.98
CA ARG A 208 13.09 -8.48 17.96
C ARG A 208 13.62 -8.83 16.57
N MET A 209 13.28 -8.05 15.55
CA MET A 209 13.76 -8.20 14.18
C MET A 209 15.03 -7.36 13.94
#